data_f5e8a4decd266de9b795ddce07bc82fd
#
_entry.id   f5e8a4decd266de9b795ddce07bc82fd
#
_cell.length_a   1.000
_cell.length_b   1.000
_cell.length_c   1.000
_cell.angle_alpha   90.00
_cell.angle_beta   90.00
_cell.angle_gamma   90.00
#
_symmetry.space_group_name_H-M   'P 1'
#
loop_
_entity.id
_entity.type
_entity.pdbx_description
1 polymer ?
#
loop_
_entity_poly.entity_id
_entity_poly.type
_entity_poly.pdbx_seq_one_letter_code
_entity_poly.pdbx_strand_id
1 'polypeptide(L)'
;AIYLGLKAARWPGRLEILHEKPTVLIDGAHNIAGIKTLRYTLEQYFHDKKKILVLGILEDKDYKEMLKDIVPAADIIISTAPENPRALPAVVLSEIIVDLFDDTVLREDVEDAGIGEKVCSDTSIKVYAKEKIEDAVDLAYNLASAEDMIVFAGSLYMIGHVRTLLRCRQYS
;
A
#
# COMPACT_ATOMS: atom_id res chain seq x y z
N ALA A 1 15.20 -3.63 -32.37
CA ALA A 1 16.10 -3.81 -31.21
C ALA A 1 15.59 -3.04 -29.97
N ILE A 2 15.35 -1.73 -30.07
CA ILE A 2 14.89 -0.89 -28.93
C ILE A 2 13.56 -1.38 -28.32
N TYR A 3 12.55 -1.67 -29.14
CA TYR A 3 11.25 -2.15 -28.70
C TYR A 3 11.33 -3.50 -27.95
N LEU A 4 12.13 -4.43 -28.43
CA LEU A 4 12.37 -5.73 -27.77
C LEU A 4 13.13 -5.56 -26.46
N GLY A 5 14.08 -4.64 -26.40
CA GLY A 5 14.81 -4.30 -25.19
C GLY A 5 13.90 -3.69 -24.12
N LEU A 6 13.01 -2.77 -24.49
CA LEU A 6 12.03 -2.16 -23.58
C LEU A 6 11.01 -3.21 -23.06
N LYS A 7 10.54 -4.12 -23.93
CA LYS A 7 9.63 -5.20 -23.55
C LYS A 7 10.28 -6.23 -22.61
N ALA A 8 11.59 -6.41 -22.72
CA ALA A 8 12.37 -7.31 -21.85
C ALA A 8 12.92 -6.61 -20.60
N ALA A 9 12.83 -5.27 -20.51
CA ALA A 9 13.33 -4.52 -19.38
C ALA A 9 12.52 -4.85 -18.11
N ARG A 10 13.16 -5.49 -17.15
CA ARG A 10 12.62 -5.69 -15.81
C ARG A 10 13.22 -4.62 -14.91
N TRP A 11 12.35 -3.79 -14.33
CA TRP A 11 12.78 -2.75 -13.40
C TRP A 11 12.31 -3.10 -11.99
N PRO A 12 13.20 -3.64 -11.15
CA PRO A 12 12.83 -4.02 -9.79
C PRO A 12 12.18 -2.87 -9.01
N GLY A 13 11.04 -3.17 -8.33
CA GLY A 13 10.30 -2.15 -7.58
C GLY A 13 9.51 -1.15 -8.44
N ARG A 14 9.26 -1.46 -9.72
CA ARG A 14 8.35 -0.69 -10.58
C ARG A 14 7.30 -1.62 -11.16
N LEU A 15 6.08 -1.55 -10.64
CA LEU A 15 4.96 -2.44 -10.98
C LEU A 15 5.42 -3.91 -11.02
N GLU A 16 6.24 -4.30 -10.05
CA GLU A 16 6.81 -5.66 -9.97
C GLU A 16 5.83 -6.57 -9.24
N ILE A 17 5.34 -7.59 -9.93
CA ILE A 17 4.52 -8.66 -9.31
C ILE A 17 5.48 -9.70 -8.73
N LEU A 18 5.39 -9.91 -7.40
CA LEU A 18 6.21 -10.87 -6.67
C LEU A 18 5.48 -12.21 -6.45
N HIS A 19 4.14 -12.18 -6.37
CA HIS A 19 3.27 -13.32 -6.10
C HIS A 19 2.00 -13.20 -6.93
N GLU A 20 1.39 -14.33 -7.27
CA GLU A 20 0.15 -14.37 -8.07
C GLU A 20 -1.11 -14.63 -7.24
N LYS A 21 -1.00 -15.31 -6.08
CA LYS A 21 -2.13 -15.67 -5.21
C LYS A 21 -1.75 -15.60 -3.72
N PRO A 22 -2.18 -14.55 -3.01
CA PRO A 22 -2.75 -13.31 -3.53
C PRO A 22 -1.79 -12.61 -4.49
N THR A 23 -2.32 -11.75 -5.39
CA THR A 23 -1.46 -10.93 -6.24
C THR A 23 -0.71 -9.94 -5.40
N VAL A 24 0.62 -10.01 -5.37
CA VAL A 24 1.47 -9.07 -4.62
C VAL A 24 2.23 -8.18 -5.57
N LEU A 25 1.91 -6.90 -5.57
CA LEU A 25 2.54 -5.86 -6.38
C LEU A 25 3.40 -4.95 -5.48
N ILE A 26 4.63 -4.69 -5.89
CA ILE A 26 5.45 -3.64 -5.30
C ILE A 26 5.70 -2.53 -6.33
N ASP A 27 5.57 -1.28 -5.89
CA ASP A 27 5.86 -0.11 -6.72
C ASP A 27 6.54 1.01 -5.93
N GLY A 28 7.63 1.53 -6.45
CA GLY A 28 8.41 2.61 -5.85
C GLY A 28 7.82 4.01 -6.06
N ALA A 29 6.53 4.14 -6.32
CA ALA A 29 5.83 5.43 -6.38
C ALA A 29 5.98 6.16 -5.04
N HIS A 30 6.60 7.34 -5.06
CA HIS A 30 6.93 8.13 -3.89
C HIS A 30 6.76 9.64 -4.13
N ASN A 31 6.04 10.01 -5.17
CA ASN A 31 5.65 11.36 -5.53
C ASN A 31 4.30 11.33 -6.26
N ILE A 32 3.69 12.51 -6.44
CA ILE A 32 2.35 12.63 -7.03
C ILE A 32 2.26 11.96 -8.41
N ALA A 33 3.23 12.18 -9.29
CA ALA A 33 3.21 11.61 -10.64
C ALA A 33 3.27 10.07 -10.62
N GLY A 34 4.14 9.50 -9.79
CA GLY A 34 4.25 8.04 -9.60
C GLY A 34 2.95 7.45 -9.03
N ILE A 35 2.38 8.09 -8.02
CA ILE A 35 1.12 7.66 -7.41
C ILE A 35 -0.04 7.70 -8.41
N LYS A 36 -0.16 8.75 -9.24
CA LYS A 36 -1.17 8.82 -10.30
C LYS A 36 -1.03 7.68 -11.31
N THR A 37 0.21 7.35 -11.69
CA THR A 37 0.48 6.23 -12.59
C THR A 37 0.10 4.89 -11.95
N LEU A 38 0.45 4.70 -10.67
CA LEU A 38 0.07 3.49 -9.91
C LEU A 38 -1.45 3.37 -9.82
N ARG A 39 -2.14 4.42 -9.39
CA ARG A 39 -3.61 4.46 -9.33
C ARG A 39 -4.23 4.07 -10.67
N TYR A 40 -3.81 4.73 -11.76
CA TYR A 40 -4.31 4.41 -13.10
C TYR A 40 -4.12 2.93 -13.43
N THR A 41 -2.96 2.36 -13.11
CA THR A 41 -2.67 0.95 -13.35
C THR A 41 -3.60 0.03 -12.55
N LEU A 42 -3.83 0.34 -11.26
CA LEU A 42 -4.74 -0.42 -10.40
C LEU A 42 -6.18 -0.39 -10.92
N GLU A 43 -6.65 0.77 -11.34
CA GLU A 43 -8.00 0.95 -11.89
C GLU A 43 -8.20 0.29 -13.25
N GLN A 44 -7.19 0.29 -14.12
CA GLN A 44 -7.31 -0.25 -15.47
C GLN A 44 -7.10 -1.77 -15.55
N TYR A 45 -6.19 -2.31 -14.77
CA TYR A 45 -5.76 -3.71 -14.94
C TYR A 45 -6.16 -4.62 -13.77
N PHE A 46 -6.60 -4.05 -12.63
CA PHE A 46 -6.94 -4.78 -11.41
C PHE A 46 -8.24 -4.27 -10.79
N HIS A 47 -9.15 -3.74 -11.60
CA HIS A 47 -10.43 -3.18 -11.13
C HIS A 47 -11.35 -4.21 -10.46
N ASP A 48 -11.21 -5.49 -10.81
CA ASP A 48 -11.97 -6.62 -10.32
C ASP A 48 -11.45 -7.21 -8.99
N LYS A 49 -10.28 -6.77 -8.53
CA LYS A 49 -9.66 -7.26 -7.30
C LYS A 49 -9.89 -6.33 -6.12
N LYS A 50 -10.19 -6.92 -4.96
CA LYS A 50 -10.08 -6.20 -3.69
C LYS A 50 -8.62 -5.86 -3.42
N LYS A 51 -8.35 -4.61 -3.03
CA LYS A 51 -6.99 -4.06 -2.90
C LYS A 51 -6.67 -3.74 -1.45
N ILE A 52 -5.63 -4.38 -0.93
CA ILE A 52 -5.01 -4.08 0.35
C ILE A 52 -3.75 -3.27 0.05
N LEU A 53 -3.77 -1.97 0.40
CA LEU A 53 -2.69 -1.04 0.11
C LEU A 53 -1.83 -0.83 1.37
N VAL A 54 -0.58 -1.25 1.32
CA VAL A 54 0.41 -1.00 2.37
C VAL A 54 1.22 0.23 2.00
N LEU A 55 1.10 1.29 2.79
CA LEU A 55 1.72 2.59 2.54
C LEU A 55 2.75 2.95 3.58
N GLY A 56 3.95 3.36 3.13
CA GLY A 56 4.96 3.97 3.97
C GLY A 56 5.56 5.19 3.26
N ILE A 57 5.39 6.38 3.83
CA ILE A 57 5.72 7.66 3.17
C ILE A 57 6.69 8.44 4.03
N LEU A 58 7.58 9.21 3.39
CA LEU A 58 8.49 10.14 4.07
C LEU A 58 7.83 11.50 4.24
N GLU A 59 8.09 12.18 5.37
CA GLU A 59 7.51 13.47 5.74
C GLU A 59 7.85 14.63 4.80
N ASP A 60 9.00 14.53 4.08
CA ASP A 60 9.46 15.53 3.12
C ASP A 60 8.73 15.44 1.76
N LYS A 61 7.75 14.55 1.61
CA LYS A 61 6.95 14.39 0.40
C LYS A 61 5.63 15.15 0.48
N ASP A 62 5.05 15.39 -0.67
CA ASP A 62 3.70 15.97 -0.77
C ASP A 62 2.63 14.89 -0.50
N TYR A 63 2.74 14.29 0.71
CA TYR A 63 1.99 13.10 1.08
C TYR A 63 0.47 13.31 1.07
N LYS A 64 -0.01 14.52 1.42
CA LYS A 64 -1.45 14.79 1.40
C LYS A 64 -2.05 14.67 -0.01
N GLU A 65 -1.38 15.21 -1.02
CA GLU A 65 -1.82 15.09 -2.41
C GLU A 65 -1.64 13.64 -2.93
N MET A 66 -0.57 12.96 -2.52
CA MET A 66 -0.39 11.54 -2.84
C MET A 66 -1.53 10.69 -2.27
N LEU A 67 -1.94 10.93 -1.01
CA LEU A 67 -3.03 10.20 -0.35
C LEU A 67 -4.37 10.44 -1.05
N LYS A 68 -4.69 11.68 -1.42
CA LYS A 68 -5.94 12.00 -2.16
C LYS A 68 -6.07 11.20 -3.46
N ASP A 69 -4.95 10.92 -4.11
CA ASP A 69 -4.94 10.15 -5.35
C ASP A 69 -5.06 8.63 -5.09
N ILE A 70 -4.35 8.07 -4.10
CA ILE A 70 -4.20 6.61 -4.01
C ILE A 70 -5.22 5.94 -3.07
N VAL A 71 -5.64 6.62 -2.00
CA VAL A 71 -6.56 6.07 -0.99
C VAL A 71 -7.87 5.60 -1.61
N PRO A 72 -8.51 6.36 -2.54
CA PRO A 72 -9.77 5.93 -3.16
C PRO A 72 -9.66 4.67 -4.03
N ALA A 73 -8.45 4.23 -4.36
CA ALA A 73 -8.21 3.01 -5.15
C ALA A 73 -8.10 1.75 -4.30
N ALA A 74 -8.22 1.85 -2.96
CA ALA A 74 -8.02 0.76 -2.03
C ALA A 74 -9.29 0.46 -1.21
N ASP A 75 -9.47 -0.81 -0.83
CA ASP A 75 -10.52 -1.27 0.08
C ASP A 75 -10.02 -1.33 1.53
N ILE A 76 -8.72 -1.64 1.68
CA ILE A 76 -8.03 -1.67 2.98
C ILE A 76 -6.71 -0.94 2.84
N ILE A 77 -6.35 -0.16 3.86
CA ILE A 77 -5.06 0.52 3.95
C ILE A 77 -4.35 0.10 5.23
N ILE A 78 -3.07 -0.21 5.11
CA ILE A 78 -2.17 -0.47 6.22
C ILE A 78 -1.04 0.55 6.13
N SER A 79 -1.00 1.51 7.06
CA SER A 79 0.12 2.44 7.18
C SER A 79 1.28 1.77 7.91
N THR A 80 2.51 2.03 7.45
CA THR A 80 3.74 1.55 8.07
C THR A 80 4.85 2.58 7.98
N ALA A 81 5.89 2.46 8.81
CA ALA A 81 7.04 3.35 8.78
C ALA A 81 8.24 2.70 8.07
N PRO A 82 8.71 3.23 6.91
CA PRO A 82 9.98 2.83 6.34
C PRO A 82 11.13 3.03 7.34
N GLU A 83 12.15 2.18 7.32
CA GLU A 83 13.37 2.35 8.12
C GLU A 83 14.18 3.56 7.62
N ASN A 84 13.70 4.74 7.92
CA ASN A 84 14.30 6.01 7.54
C ASN A 84 13.93 7.09 8.59
N PRO A 85 14.88 7.92 9.06
CA PRO A 85 14.60 8.96 10.06
C PRO A 85 13.58 10.02 9.60
N ARG A 86 13.27 10.10 8.32
CA ARG A 86 12.24 10.98 7.75
C ARG A 86 10.90 10.27 7.51
N ALA A 87 10.75 9.03 7.98
CA ALA A 87 9.49 8.32 7.81
C ALA A 87 8.38 8.97 8.64
N LEU A 88 7.20 9.13 8.06
CA LEU A 88 6.01 9.39 8.87
C LEU A 88 5.74 8.15 9.73
N PRO A 89 5.55 8.32 11.06
CA PRO A 89 5.10 7.22 11.92
C PRO A 89 3.80 6.62 11.41
N ALA A 90 3.64 5.31 11.51
CA ALA A 90 2.48 4.61 10.97
C ALA A 90 1.16 5.15 11.53
N VAL A 91 1.12 5.44 12.83
CA VAL A 91 -0.07 6.00 13.50
C VAL A 91 -0.40 7.38 12.95
N VAL A 92 0.60 8.26 12.79
CA VAL A 92 0.41 9.61 12.24
C VAL A 92 -0.11 9.54 10.81
N LEU A 93 0.46 8.66 9.98
CA LEU A 93 -0.01 8.47 8.60
C LEU A 93 -1.46 7.97 8.55
N SER A 94 -1.84 7.05 9.44
CA SER A 94 -3.22 6.57 9.53
C SER A 94 -4.20 7.66 9.97
N GLU A 95 -3.83 8.49 10.95
CA GLU A 95 -4.63 9.64 11.38
C GLU A 95 -4.86 10.64 10.24
N ILE A 96 -3.81 10.97 9.49
CA ILE A 96 -3.90 11.86 8.33
C ILE A 96 -4.85 11.28 7.27
N ILE A 97 -4.79 9.96 7.00
CA ILE A 97 -5.70 9.30 6.05
C ILE A 97 -7.14 9.43 6.53
N VAL A 98 -7.38 9.15 7.79
CA VAL A 98 -8.72 9.25 8.38
C VAL A 98 -9.25 10.69 8.29
N ASP A 99 -8.46 11.68 8.68
CA ASP A 99 -8.85 13.10 8.66
C ASP A 99 -9.14 13.60 7.24
N LEU A 100 -8.41 13.10 6.23
CA LEU A 100 -8.64 13.47 4.83
C LEU A 100 -9.90 12.85 4.23
N PHE A 101 -10.38 11.74 4.79
CA PHE A 101 -11.47 10.93 4.24
C PHE A 101 -12.53 10.58 5.30
N ASP A 102 -12.74 11.44 6.30
CA ASP A 102 -13.58 11.21 7.50
C ASP A 102 -14.98 10.63 7.21
N ASP A 103 -15.57 11.01 6.07
CA ASP A 103 -16.89 10.52 5.64
C ASP A 103 -16.87 9.11 5.02
N THR A 104 -15.69 8.56 4.71
CA THR A 104 -15.55 7.30 3.94
C THR A 104 -14.68 6.26 4.63
N VAL A 105 -14.06 6.58 5.78
CA VAL A 105 -13.12 5.70 6.48
C VAL A 105 -13.74 5.11 7.74
N LEU A 106 -13.60 3.79 7.90
CA LEU A 106 -13.92 3.06 9.12
C LEU A 106 -12.66 2.88 9.97
N ARG A 107 -12.75 3.27 11.24
CA ARG A 107 -11.75 2.94 12.25
C ARG A 107 -12.17 1.66 12.97
N GLU A 108 -11.38 0.60 12.88
CA GLU A 108 -11.58 -0.59 13.72
C GLU A 108 -10.66 -0.49 14.94
N ASP A 109 -11.27 -0.37 16.14
CA ASP A 109 -10.58 -0.56 17.41
C ASP A 109 -10.35 -2.05 17.61
N VAL A 110 -9.19 -2.52 17.20
CA VAL A 110 -8.69 -3.83 17.64
C VAL A 110 -7.63 -3.53 18.69
N GLU A 111 -7.83 -4.01 19.93
CA GLU A 111 -6.95 -3.74 21.08
C GLU A 111 -5.46 -4.07 20.88
N ASP A 112 -5.08 -4.55 19.70
CA ASP A 112 -3.70 -4.89 19.35
C ASP A 112 -3.32 -4.58 17.87
N ALA A 113 -4.15 -3.94 17.07
CA ALA A 113 -3.89 -3.82 15.63
C ALA A 113 -4.49 -2.61 14.90
N GLY A 114 -5.12 -1.62 15.50
CA GLY A 114 -5.71 -0.60 14.65
C GLY A 114 -6.43 0.54 15.37
N ILE A 115 -6.73 1.53 14.61
CA ILE A 115 -7.51 2.71 14.99
C ILE A 115 -8.94 2.49 14.48
N GLY A 116 -9.91 2.68 15.35
CA GLY A 116 -11.35 2.39 15.34
C GLY A 116 -12.23 2.58 14.11
N GLU A 117 -13.45 2.03 14.19
CA GLU A 117 -14.44 1.96 13.11
C GLU A 117 -15.48 3.10 13.20
N LYS A 118 -15.76 3.77 12.05
CA LYS A 118 -16.95 4.63 11.88
C LYS A 118 -17.67 4.24 10.59
N VAL A 119 -18.93 3.81 10.71
CA VAL A 119 -19.75 3.37 9.58
C VAL A 119 -20.48 4.54 8.94
N CYS A 120 -20.21 4.83 7.69
CA CYS A 120 -21.12 5.59 6.82
C CYS A 120 -20.98 5.15 5.36
N SER A 121 -22.06 4.57 4.82
CA SER A 121 -22.24 4.13 3.42
C SER A 121 -21.49 2.87 2.94
N ASP A 122 -22.02 2.24 1.90
CA ASP A 122 -21.68 0.92 1.34
C ASP A 122 -20.25 0.76 0.78
N THR A 123 -19.37 1.74 0.94
CA THR A 123 -17.96 1.75 0.50
C THR A 123 -17.05 2.34 1.56
N SER A 124 -16.86 1.62 2.66
CA SER A 124 -15.97 2.07 3.73
C SER A 124 -14.56 1.48 3.57
N ILE A 125 -13.56 2.35 3.57
CA ILE A 125 -12.14 1.98 3.57
C ILE A 125 -11.70 1.67 5.00
N LYS A 126 -11.14 0.48 5.24
CA LYS A 126 -10.56 0.12 6.55
C LYS A 126 -9.11 0.59 6.63
N VAL A 127 -8.73 1.24 7.74
CA VAL A 127 -7.37 1.74 7.95
C VAL A 127 -6.75 1.12 9.20
N TYR A 128 -5.54 0.58 9.04
CA TYR A 128 -4.74 -0.01 10.11
C TYR A 128 -3.37 0.67 10.18
N ALA A 129 -2.75 0.67 11.36
CA ALA A 129 -1.38 1.15 11.55
C ALA A 129 -0.49 0.03 12.11
N LYS A 130 0.63 -0.22 11.46
CA LYS A 130 1.68 -1.15 11.90
C LYS A 130 3.05 -0.48 11.71
N GLU A 131 3.70 -0.13 12.82
CA GLU A 131 4.97 0.59 12.76
C GLU A 131 6.04 -0.21 12.01
N LYS A 132 6.14 -1.50 12.26
CA LYS A 132 7.11 -2.37 11.59
C LYS A 132 6.57 -2.88 10.25
N ILE A 133 7.44 -2.89 9.26
CA ILE A 133 7.12 -3.38 7.91
C ILE A 133 6.74 -4.87 7.94
N GLU A 134 7.42 -5.67 8.77
CA GLU A 134 7.14 -7.10 8.94
C GLU A 134 5.70 -7.34 9.41
N ASP A 135 5.27 -6.58 10.43
CA ASP A 135 3.92 -6.69 11.01
C ASP A 135 2.86 -6.22 9.99
N ALA A 136 3.17 -5.19 9.19
CA ALA A 136 2.30 -4.72 8.12
C ALA A 136 2.15 -5.76 7.00
N VAL A 137 3.25 -6.43 6.63
CA VAL A 137 3.24 -7.53 5.66
C VAL A 137 2.39 -8.70 6.18
N ASP A 138 2.64 -9.13 7.42
CA ASP A 138 1.91 -10.24 8.03
C ASP A 138 0.41 -9.93 8.12
N LEU A 139 0.03 -8.71 8.52
CA LEU A 139 -1.36 -8.28 8.55
C LEU A 139 -1.98 -8.27 7.14
N ALA A 140 -1.27 -7.76 6.14
CA ALA A 140 -1.76 -7.73 4.76
C ALA A 140 -2.07 -9.14 4.24
N TYR A 141 -1.20 -10.10 4.49
CA TYR A 141 -1.43 -11.50 4.11
C TYR A 141 -2.58 -12.15 4.89
N ASN A 142 -2.73 -11.84 6.18
CA ASN A 142 -3.83 -12.35 7.02
C ASN A 142 -5.20 -11.82 6.56
N LEU A 143 -5.26 -10.61 6.01
CA LEU A 143 -6.50 -9.98 5.53
C LEU A 143 -6.83 -10.34 4.07
N ALA A 144 -5.86 -10.83 3.31
CA ALA A 144 -6.03 -11.16 1.90
C ALA A 144 -6.57 -12.58 1.68
N SER A 145 -7.52 -12.71 0.76
CA SER A 145 -7.85 -13.97 0.12
C SER A 145 -6.93 -14.23 -1.09
N ALA A 146 -6.95 -15.45 -1.63
CA ALA A 146 -6.14 -15.80 -2.81
C ALA A 146 -6.47 -14.96 -4.05
N GLU A 147 -7.68 -14.41 -4.15
CA GLU A 147 -8.15 -13.62 -5.29
C GLU A 147 -7.88 -12.13 -5.12
N ASP A 148 -7.50 -11.69 -3.91
CA ASP A 148 -7.24 -10.29 -3.59
C ASP A 148 -5.87 -9.83 -4.10
N MET A 149 -5.61 -8.54 -3.95
CA MET A 149 -4.36 -7.91 -4.31
C MET A 149 -3.76 -7.15 -3.13
N ILE A 150 -2.47 -7.37 -2.86
CA ILE A 150 -1.68 -6.60 -1.90
C ILE A 150 -0.75 -5.69 -2.71
N VAL A 151 -0.79 -4.39 -2.42
CA VAL A 151 0.03 -3.38 -3.09
C VAL A 151 0.91 -2.67 -2.06
N PHE A 152 2.21 -2.68 -2.27
CA PHE A 152 3.16 -1.93 -1.45
C PHE A 152 3.66 -0.71 -2.22
N ALA A 153 3.50 0.50 -1.64
CA ALA A 153 3.90 1.76 -2.29
C ALA A 153 4.23 2.89 -1.30
N GLY A 154 4.75 4.00 -1.79
CA GLY A 154 4.99 5.24 -1.04
C GLY A 154 6.45 5.54 -0.77
N SER A 155 7.34 4.54 -0.70
CA SER A 155 8.77 4.75 -0.46
C SER A 155 9.63 3.66 -1.09
N LEU A 156 10.70 4.06 -1.75
CA LEU A 156 11.72 3.13 -2.25
C LEU A 156 12.43 2.35 -1.14
N TYR A 157 12.60 2.94 0.04
CA TYR A 157 13.18 2.26 1.22
C TYR A 157 12.29 1.10 1.65
N MET A 158 10.98 1.33 1.78
CA MET A 158 10.02 0.27 2.11
C MET A 158 10.02 -0.84 1.06
N ILE A 159 9.97 -0.47 -0.24
CA ILE A 159 9.93 -1.45 -1.33
C ILE A 159 11.16 -2.36 -1.34
N GLY A 160 12.34 -1.82 -1.08
CA GLY A 160 13.58 -2.59 -0.96
C GLY A 160 13.50 -3.62 0.17
N HIS A 161 13.03 -3.22 1.34
CA HIS A 161 12.84 -4.09 2.50
C HIS A 161 11.79 -5.18 2.23
N VAL A 162 10.58 -4.79 1.80
CA VAL A 162 9.49 -5.72 1.45
C VAL A 162 9.94 -6.75 0.42
N ARG A 163 10.63 -6.31 -0.64
CA ARG A 163 11.14 -7.20 -1.69
C ARG A 163 12.11 -8.25 -1.13
N THR A 164 12.99 -7.85 -0.22
CA THR A 164 13.92 -8.77 0.44
C THR A 164 13.19 -9.73 1.37
N LEU A 165 12.27 -9.21 2.19
CA LEU A 165 11.48 -9.98 3.13
C LEU A 165 10.65 -11.07 2.41
N LEU A 166 9.94 -10.72 1.35
CA LEU A 166 9.08 -11.64 0.59
C LEU A 166 9.87 -12.71 -0.18
N ARG A 167 11.10 -12.40 -0.59
CA ARG A 167 11.98 -13.40 -1.21
C ARG A 167 12.56 -14.39 -0.21
N CYS A 168 12.78 -13.96 1.04
CA CYS A 168 13.29 -14.84 2.10
C CYS A 168 12.20 -15.68 2.76
N ARG A 169 10.96 -15.17 2.80
CA ARG A 169 9.79 -15.88 3.31
C ARG A 169 9.08 -16.55 2.14
N GLN A 170 9.09 -17.88 2.08
CA GLN A 170 8.20 -18.62 1.18
C GLN A 170 6.78 -18.55 1.78
N TYR A 171 6.01 -17.57 1.39
CA TYR A 171 4.56 -17.57 1.63
C TYR A 171 3.94 -18.61 0.69
N SER A 172 3.63 -19.80 1.22
CA SER A 172 2.95 -20.90 0.54
C SER A 172 1.45 -20.68 0.60
#